data_635b45248f654580d2a4a8152333ebdd
#
_entry.id   635b45248f654580d2a4a8152333ebdd
#
_cell.length_a   1.000
_cell.length_b   1.000
_cell.length_c   1.000
_cell.angle_alpha   90.00
_cell.angle_beta   90.00
_cell.angle_gamma   90.00
#
_symmetry.space_group_name_H-M   'P 1'
#
loop_
_entity.id
_entity.type
_entity.pdbx_description
1 polymer ?
#
loop_
_entity_poly.entity_id
_entity_poly.type
_entity_poly.pdbx_seq_one_letter_code
_entity_poly.pdbx_strand_id
1 'polypeptide(L)'
;MSTDHLFSSESVTEGHPDKLADQLSDAVLDAMLEADPNSRVACESLVTTGLVIIAGEITCESWVDIPSVVRRTVTEVGYTDAQFGLDGETCGVLTAIQDQSPDIARGVEDSTEHREGHSQDELDQLGAGDQGMMFGFACRETEELMPLPIAMAHRLARRLADVRRAGVVPYLRPDGKAMVSIAYEDRRPVRVDTVLISAQHREEVDVDTLLKPDIEAEVVDPVLREFPEIDASSATILVNPTGRFEIGGPKADTGLTGRKIIVDTYGGMAPHGGGAFSGKDPTKVDRSAAYMARYVAKNVVAAGLADRCQLQVAYAIGTAHPVSMMVETFGTEQVDPAKIVAAVGDLFDFRPAAIIRDLQLARPIYRETAAYGHFGRKEFPWEATDRVDDLRRAVG
;
A
#
# COMPACT_ATOMS: atom_id res chain seq x y z
N MET A 1 33.49 5.80 -7.57
CA MET A 1 32.98 4.58 -8.22
C MET A 1 31.65 4.96 -8.83
N SER A 2 31.41 4.62 -10.09
CA SER A 2 30.10 4.84 -10.73
C SER A 2 29.00 4.21 -9.86
N THR A 3 27.93 4.94 -9.61
CA THR A 3 26.75 4.46 -8.87
C THR A 3 25.70 3.91 -9.84
N ASP A 4 26.10 3.63 -11.09
CA ASP A 4 25.22 3.17 -12.16
C ASP A 4 24.73 1.75 -11.86
N HIS A 5 23.42 1.56 -11.87
CA HIS A 5 22.80 0.28 -11.58
C HIS A 5 21.40 0.19 -12.19
N LEU A 6 20.89 -1.02 -12.31
CA LEU A 6 19.48 -1.27 -12.58
C LEU A 6 18.74 -1.48 -11.27
N PHE A 7 17.55 -0.88 -11.16
CA PHE A 7 16.65 -1.13 -10.04
C PHE A 7 15.27 -1.54 -10.56
N SER A 8 14.70 -2.59 -9.98
CA SER A 8 13.42 -3.14 -10.44
C SER A 8 12.38 -3.09 -9.33
N SER A 9 11.16 -2.73 -9.70
CA SER A 9 9.99 -2.87 -8.84
C SER A 9 8.85 -3.55 -9.58
N GLU A 10 7.99 -4.23 -8.84
CA GLU A 10 6.80 -4.87 -9.39
C GLU A 10 5.53 -4.33 -8.75
N SER A 11 4.42 -4.46 -9.47
CA SER A 11 3.07 -4.27 -8.99
C SER A 11 2.14 -5.32 -9.58
N VAL A 12 0.96 -5.45 -9.01
CA VAL A 12 -0.04 -6.41 -9.45
C VAL A 12 -1.40 -5.74 -9.60
N THR A 13 -2.27 -6.34 -10.43
CA THR A 13 -3.64 -5.87 -10.57
C THR A 13 -4.47 -6.18 -9.32
N GLU A 14 -5.60 -5.50 -9.21
CA GLU A 14 -6.61 -5.76 -8.17
C GLU A 14 -7.12 -7.21 -8.14
N GLY A 15 -7.05 -7.91 -9.28
CA GLY A 15 -7.46 -9.30 -9.40
C GLY A 15 -6.38 -10.33 -9.06
N HIS A 16 -5.16 -9.90 -8.73
CA HIS A 16 -4.16 -10.82 -8.19
C HIS A 16 -4.66 -11.43 -6.87
N PRO A 17 -4.49 -12.73 -6.62
CA PRO A 17 -5.06 -13.40 -5.43
C PRO A 17 -4.72 -12.71 -4.09
N ASP A 18 -3.45 -12.33 -3.87
CA ASP A 18 -3.06 -11.64 -2.64
C ASP A 18 -3.70 -10.24 -2.56
N LYS A 19 -3.83 -9.50 -3.68
CA LYS A 19 -4.47 -8.18 -3.66
C LYS A 19 -5.98 -8.26 -3.56
N LEU A 20 -6.59 -9.33 -4.04
CA LEU A 20 -7.98 -9.62 -3.74
C LEU A 20 -8.19 -9.87 -2.24
N ALA A 21 -7.31 -10.65 -1.60
CA ALA A 21 -7.35 -10.87 -0.16
C ALA A 21 -7.20 -9.57 0.63
N ASP A 22 -6.26 -8.69 0.25
CA ASP A 22 -6.10 -7.36 0.86
C ASP A 22 -7.38 -6.51 0.72
N GLN A 23 -7.98 -6.47 -0.47
CA GLN A 23 -9.22 -5.72 -0.72
C GLN A 23 -10.40 -6.27 0.09
N LEU A 24 -10.49 -7.59 0.28
CA LEU A 24 -11.52 -8.21 1.11
C LEU A 24 -11.36 -7.82 2.57
N SER A 25 -10.15 -7.88 3.10
CA SER A 25 -9.85 -7.49 4.48
C SER A 25 -10.14 -6.02 4.74
N ASP A 26 -9.77 -5.13 3.81
CA ASP A 26 -10.05 -3.70 3.93
C ASP A 26 -11.52 -3.35 3.64
N ALA A 27 -12.23 -4.10 2.80
CA ALA A 27 -13.67 -3.92 2.62
C ALA A 27 -14.46 -4.30 3.89
N VAL A 28 -14.02 -5.34 4.60
CA VAL A 28 -14.59 -5.68 5.92
C VAL A 28 -14.29 -4.59 6.93
N LEU A 29 -13.04 -4.10 6.99
CA LEU A 29 -12.66 -2.98 7.86
C LEU A 29 -13.51 -1.74 7.60
N ASP A 30 -13.67 -1.32 6.35
CA ASP A 30 -14.47 -0.14 6.00
C ASP A 30 -15.94 -0.32 6.40
N ALA A 31 -16.51 -1.50 6.18
CA ALA A 31 -17.87 -1.79 6.59
C ALA A 31 -18.06 -1.75 8.13
N MET A 32 -17.04 -2.18 8.89
CA MET A 32 -17.06 -2.08 10.36
C MET A 32 -16.98 -0.62 10.81
N LEU A 33 -16.04 0.18 10.23
CA LEU A 33 -15.88 1.59 10.57
C LEU A 33 -17.08 2.46 10.17
N GLU A 34 -17.77 2.11 9.08
CA GLU A 34 -19.01 2.79 8.67
C GLU A 34 -20.14 2.55 9.69
N ALA A 35 -20.20 1.33 10.22
CA ALA A 35 -21.20 0.93 11.20
C ALA A 35 -20.88 1.43 12.62
N ASP A 36 -19.59 1.45 12.99
CA ASP A 36 -19.07 1.90 14.28
C ASP A 36 -17.63 2.40 14.11
N PRO A 37 -17.40 3.74 14.16
CA PRO A 37 -16.07 4.35 14.00
C PRO A 37 -15.05 3.92 15.08
N ASN A 38 -15.50 3.33 16.19
CA ASN A 38 -14.63 2.85 17.25
C ASN A 38 -14.27 1.37 17.12
N SER A 39 -14.70 0.71 16.04
CA SER A 39 -14.42 -0.70 15.81
C SER A 39 -12.93 -1.03 15.92
N ARG A 40 -12.62 -2.16 16.54
CA ARG A 40 -11.28 -2.75 16.56
C ARG A 40 -11.26 -3.91 15.60
N VAL A 41 -10.39 -3.85 14.61
CA VAL A 41 -10.38 -4.81 13.50
C VAL A 41 -8.95 -5.28 13.23
N ALA A 42 -8.77 -6.59 13.26
CA ALA A 42 -7.64 -7.30 12.73
C ALA A 42 -8.21 -8.42 11.86
N CYS A 43 -8.41 -8.14 10.59
CA CYS A 43 -9.11 -9.02 9.64
C CYS A 43 -8.14 -9.54 8.59
N GLU A 44 -8.05 -10.84 8.45
CA GLU A 44 -7.25 -11.52 7.44
C GLU A 44 -8.15 -12.34 6.52
N SER A 45 -7.76 -12.42 5.26
CA SER A 45 -8.49 -13.15 4.22
C SER A 45 -7.59 -14.16 3.55
N LEU A 46 -8.14 -15.34 3.30
CA LEU A 46 -7.56 -16.34 2.40
C LEU A 46 -8.53 -16.56 1.23
N VAL A 47 -7.99 -16.54 0.02
CA VAL A 47 -8.76 -16.73 -1.22
C VAL A 47 -8.16 -17.89 -2.01
N THR A 48 -8.97 -18.87 -2.38
CA THR A 48 -8.57 -19.99 -3.21
C THR A 48 -9.71 -20.38 -4.15
N THR A 49 -9.56 -21.45 -4.91
CA THR A 49 -10.59 -21.90 -5.85
C THR A 49 -11.93 -22.13 -5.14
N GLY A 50 -12.95 -21.36 -5.54
CA GLY A 50 -14.33 -21.46 -5.05
C GLY A 50 -14.57 -21.10 -3.60
N LEU A 51 -13.56 -20.58 -2.88
CA LEU A 51 -13.63 -20.37 -1.44
C LEU A 51 -12.91 -19.08 -1.00
N VAL A 52 -13.57 -18.33 -0.12
CA VAL A 52 -13.01 -17.22 0.66
C VAL A 52 -13.15 -17.54 2.14
N ILE A 53 -12.08 -17.36 2.90
CA ILE A 53 -12.10 -17.46 4.36
C ILE A 53 -11.73 -16.08 4.93
N ILE A 54 -12.56 -15.58 5.82
CA ILE A 54 -12.33 -14.36 6.60
C ILE A 54 -12.11 -14.78 8.06
N ALA A 55 -10.96 -14.43 8.60
CA ALA A 55 -10.58 -14.79 9.96
C ALA A 55 -9.97 -13.57 10.67
N GLY A 56 -9.98 -13.60 12.00
CA GLY A 56 -9.34 -12.57 12.81
C GLY A 56 -10.14 -12.15 14.02
N GLU A 57 -9.77 -11.01 14.60
CA GLU A 57 -10.38 -10.45 15.79
C GLU A 57 -11.08 -9.13 15.44
N ILE A 58 -12.38 -9.06 15.71
CA ILE A 58 -13.21 -7.89 15.46
C ILE A 58 -14.08 -7.60 16.69
N THR A 59 -13.95 -6.40 17.25
CA THR A 59 -14.86 -5.85 18.23
C THR A 59 -15.60 -4.67 17.59
N CYS A 60 -16.90 -4.78 17.43
CA CYS A 60 -17.77 -3.77 16.82
C CYS A 60 -19.14 -3.82 17.52
N GLU A 61 -19.70 -2.67 17.87
CA GLU A 61 -21.01 -2.58 18.53
C GLU A 61 -22.18 -2.82 17.55
N SER A 62 -21.92 -2.84 16.26
CA SER A 62 -22.90 -3.00 15.19
C SER A 62 -22.75 -4.33 14.46
N TRP A 63 -23.85 -4.85 13.91
CA TRP A 63 -23.82 -6.03 13.07
C TRP A 63 -23.48 -5.68 11.62
N VAL A 64 -22.55 -6.42 11.00
CA VAL A 64 -22.16 -6.29 9.60
C VAL A 64 -22.29 -7.63 8.88
N ASP A 65 -22.93 -7.66 7.71
CA ASP A 65 -23.03 -8.85 6.86
C ASP A 65 -21.72 -9.07 6.06
N ILE A 66 -20.73 -9.67 6.72
CA ILE A 66 -19.41 -9.95 6.11
C ILE A 66 -19.54 -10.75 4.80
N PRO A 67 -20.34 -11.84 4.71
CA PRO A 67 -20.52 -12.57 3.46
C PRO A 67 -20.99 -11.69 2.29
N SER A 68 -21.91 -10.77 2.52
CA SER A 68 -22.37 -9.83 1.48
C SER A 68 -21.30 -8.84 1.06
N VAL A 69 -20.49 -8.33 1.99
CA VAL A 69 -19.32 -7.48 1.70
C VAL A 69 -18.32 -8.22 0.82
N VAL A 70 -17.99 -9.47 1.19
CA VAL A 70 -17.06 -10.33 0.44
C VAL A 70 -17.54 -10.55 -1.00
N ARG A 71 -18.80 -11.00 -1.17
CA ARG A 71 -19.38 -11.30 -2.50
C ARG A 71 -19.35 -10.08 -3.42
N ARG A 72 -19.76 -8.93 -2.90
CA ARG A 72 -19.73 -7.67 -3.64
C ARG A 72 -18.31 -7.32 -4.08
N THR A 73 -17.33 -7.42 -3.18
CA THR A 73 -15.93 -7.11 -3.49
C THR A 73 -15.36 -8.04 -4.55
N VAL A 74 -15.59 -9.36 -4.45
CA VAL A 74 -15.18 -10.35 -5.46
C VAL A 74 -15.77 -10.02 -6.83
N THR A 75 -17.07 -9.70 -6.87
CA THR A 75 -17.79 -9.34 -8.12
C THR A 75 -17.23 -8.05 -8.74
N GLU A 76 -17.00 -7.01 -7.93
CA GLU A 76 -16.48 -5.71 -8.40
C GLU A 76 -15.06 -5.79 -8.94
N VAL A 77 -14.23 -6.68 -8.42
CA VAL A 77 -12.89 -6.96 -8.96
C VAL A 77 -12.97 -7.66 -10.32
N GLY A 78 -14.08 -8.34 -10.61
CA GLY A 78 -14.33 -8.97 -11.91
C GLY A 78 -14.32 -10.50 -11.88
N TYR A 79 -14.36 -11.12 -10.73
CA TYR A 79 -14.56 -12.56 -10.60
C TYR A 79 -16.07 -12.87 -10.57
N THR A 80 -16.63 -13.02 -11.77
CA THR A 80 -18.06 -13.18 -12.05
C THR A 80 -18.42 -14.47 -12.76
N ASP A 81 -17.47 -15.40 -12.86
CA ASP A 81 -17.65 -16.68 -13.54
C ASP A 81 -16.84 -17.76 -12.83
N ALA A 82 -17.48 -18.85 -12.45
CA ALA A 82 -16.86 -20.00 -11.79
C ALA A 82 -15.72 -20.62 -12.63
N GLN A 83 -15.69 -20.43 -13.95
CA GLN A 83 -14.59 -20.87 -14.81
C GLN A 83 -13.27 -20.18 -14.46
N PHE A 84 -13.31 -18.96 -13.88
CA PHE A 84 -12.13 -18.24 -13.39
C PHE A 84 -11.60 -18.81 -12.07
N GLY A 85 -12.30 -19.82 -11.52
CA GLY A 85 -11.97 -20.47 -10.27
C GLY A 85 -12.53 -19.75 -9.04
N LEU A 86 -13.14 -18.57 -9.20
CA LEU A 86 -13.87 -17.84 -8.17
C LEU A 86 -15.02 -17.08 -8.85
N ASP A 87 -16.15 -17.01 -8.14
CA ASP A 87 -17.32 -16.27 -8.58
C ASP A 87 -18.00 -15.67 -7.35
N GLY A 88 -18.19 -14.35 -7.34
CA GLY A 88 -18.75 -13.63 -6.20
C GLY A 88 -20.16 -14.07 -5.80
N GLU A 89 -20.98 -14.55 -6.74
CA GLU A 89 -22.32 -15.01 -6.43
C GLU A 89 -22.34 -16.42 -5.80
N THR A 90 -21.47 -17.31 -6.24
CA THR A 90 -21.56 -18.75 -5.92
C THR A 90 -20.44 -19.30 -5.04
N CYS A 91 -19.35 -18.53 -4.79
CA CYS A 91 -18.23 -19.00 -3.97
C CYS A 91 -18.66 -19.28 -2.52
N GLY A 92 -17.99 -20.23 -1.87
CA GLY A 92 -18.12 -20.43 -0.43
C GLY A 92 -17.49 -19.23 0.31
N VAL A 93 -18.17 -18.76 1.37
CA VAL A 93 -17.60 -17.77 2.29
C VAL A 93 -17.67 -18.34 3.70
N LEU A 94 -16.49 -18.51 4.31
CA LEU A 94 -16.37 -18.94 5.70
C LEU A 94 -15.89 -17.77 6.55
N THR A 95 -16.46 -17.64 7.74
CA THR A 95 -16.04 -16.63 8.72
C THR A 95 -15.62 -17.32 10.02
N ALA A 96 -14.44 -16.92 10.52
CA ALA A 96 -13.86 -17.36 11.78
C ALA A 96 -13.40 -16.12 12.57
N ILE A 97 -14.37 -15.35 13.04
CA ILE A 97 -14.16 -14.09 13.77
C ILE A 97 -14.31 -14.34 15.26
N GLN A 98 -13.40 -13.76 16.03
CA GLN A 98 -13.39 -13.79 17.50
C GLN A 98 -13.35 -12.35 18.02
N ASP A 99 -13.69 -12.18 19.30
CA ASP A 99 -13.46 -10.90 19.99
C ASP A 99 -11.98 -10.69 20.26
N GLN A 100 -11.55 -9.42 20.31
CA GLN A 100 -10.17 -9.08 20.67
C GLN A 100 -9.82 -9.61 22.08
N SER A 101 -8.58 -10.12 22.22
CA SER A 101 -8.07 -10.56 23.53
C SER A 101 -8.16 -9.44 24.57
N PRO A 102 -8.73 -9.69 25.77
CA PRO A 102 -8.80 -8.69 26.83
C PRO A 102 -7.43 -8.17 27.30
N ASP A 103 -6.39 -8.99 27.20
CA ASP A 103 -5.02 -8.59 27.58
C ASP A 103 -4.44 -7.57 26.60
N ILE A 104 -4.70 -7.76 25.28
CA ILE A 104 -4.29 -6.82 24.25
C ILE A 104 -5.13 -5.54 24.36
N ALA A 105 -6.45 -5.66 24.48
CA ALA A 105 -7.36 -4.53 24.62
C ALA A 105 -6.94 -3.59 25.75
N ARG A 106 -6.61 -4.15 26.93
CA ARG A 106 -6.15 -3.37 28.08
C ARG A 106 -4.90 -2.52 27.80
N GLY A 107 -3.91 -3.08 27.09
CA GLY A 107 -2.66 -2.36 26.77
C GLY A 107 -2.85 -1.28 25.70
N VAL A 108 -3.86 -1.45 24.84
CA VAL A 108 -4.20 -0.50 23.78
C VAL A 108 -5.07 0.63 24.31
N GLU A 109 -6.08 0.33 25.12
CA GLU A 109 -7.08 1.30 25.61
C GLU A 109 -6.56 2.16 26.76
N ASP A 110 -5.54 1.70 27.48
CA ASP A 110 -4.95 2.37 28.63
C ASP A 110 -3.43 2.19 28.60
N SER A 111 -2.73 3.12 27.98
CA SER A 111 -1.26 3.08 27.80
C SER A 111 -0.53 2.99 29.15
N THR A 112 0.74 2.60 29.09
CA THR A 112 1.60 2.57 30.28
C THR A 112 1.73 3.96 30.90
N GLU A 113 1.90 5.01 30.11
CA GLU A 113 2.04 6.40 30.54
C GLU A 113 0.78 6.89 31.27
N HIS A 114 -0.41 6.55 30.79
CA HIS A 114 -1.67 6.93 31.41
C HIS A 114 -1.95 6.07 32.66
N ARG A 115 -1.80 4.76 32.56
CA ARG A 115 -2.07 3.80 33.67
C ARG A 115 -1.17 3.99 34.89
N GLU A 116 0.09 4.39 34.68
CA GLU A 116 1.04 4.66 35.77
C GLU A 116 0.93 6.10 36.29
N GLY A 117 0.03 6.91 35.73
CA GLY A 117 -0.21 8.30 36.14
C GLY A 117 0.92 9.27 35.76
N HIS A 118 1.73 8.89 34.77
CA HIS A 118 2.82 9.73 34.27
C HIS A 118 2.32 10.86 33.37
N SER A 119 1.12 10.72 32.79
CA SER A 119 0.48 11.73 31.96
C SER A 119 -1.03 11.80 32.19
N GLN A 120 -1.60 13.00 32.00
CA GLN A 120 -3.05 13.24 31.94
C GLN A 120 -3.49 13.77 30.57
N ASP A 121 -2.59 13.76 29.57
CA ASP A 121 -2.93 14.11 28.21
C ASP A 121 -3.80 13.01 27.58
N GLU A 122 -4.97 13.38 27.06
CA GLU A 122 -5.90 12.46 26.41
C GLU A 122 -5.24 11.68 25.23
N LEU A 123 -4.25 12.28 24.58
CA LEU A 123 -3.51 11.64 23.49
C LEU A 123 -2.55 10.53 23.99
N ASP A 124 -2.23 10.50 25.26
CA ASP A 124 -1.42 9.44 25.88
C ASP A 124 -2.28 8.26 26.35
N GLN A 125 -3.61 8.34 26.23
CA GLN A 125 -4.49 7.25 26.64
C GLN A 125 -4.31 6.02 25.75
N LEU A 126 -4.22 6.20 24.42
CA LEU A 126 -4.11 5.11 23.48
C LEU A 126 -2.66 4.64 23.34
N GLY A 127 -2.38 3.39 23.74
CA GLY A 127 -1.08 2.75 23.54
C GLY A 127 -0.97 2.06 22.17
N ALA A 128 0.26 1.81 21.72
CA ALA A 128 0.49 1.00 20.52
C ALA A 128 -0.02 -0.42 20.70
N GLY A 129 -0.76 -0.92 19.70
CA GLY A 129 -1.39 -2.26 19.74
C GLY A 129 -0.41 -3.41 19.62
N ASP A 130 0.80 -3.15 19.19
CA ASP A 130 1.90 -4.12 19.09
C ASP A 130 3.25 -3.43 19.16
N GLN A 131 4.29 -4.18 19.37
CA GLN A 131 5.67 -3.74 19.10
C GLN A 131 5.93 -3.76 17.60
N GLY A 132 6.79 -2.87 17.12
CA GLY A 132 7.17 -2.90 15.71
C GLY A 132 8.01 -1.70 15.31
N MET A 133 8.55 -1.77 14.10
CA MET A 133 9.21 -0.65 13.44
C MET A 133 8.55 -0.36 12.09
N MET A 134 8.34 0.91 11.78
CA MET A 134 7.69 1.37 10.56
C MET A 134 8.60 2.34 9.84
N PHE A 135 8.48 2.37 8.52
CA PHE A 135 9.30 3.22 7.66
C PHE A 135 8.43 4.12 6.80
N GLY A 136 8.85 5.38 6.69
CA GLY A 136 8.39 6.32 5.69
C GLY A 136 9.51 6.67 4.74
N PHE A 137 9.17 6.95 3.47
CA PHE A 137 10.14 7.34 2.47
C PHE A 137 9.54 8.33 1.48
N ALA A 138 10.37 9.24 0.97
CA ALA A 138 10.06 10.11 -0.16
C ALA A 138 11.33 10.44 -0.92
N CYS A 139 11.21 10.64 -2.24
CA CYS A 139 12.31 11.09 -3.10
C CYS A 139 11.78 11.89 -4.29
N ARG A 140 12.65 12.73 -4.90
CA ARG A 140 12.31 13.58 -6.04
C ARG A 140 12.46 12.87 -7.38
N GLU A 141 11.80 11.71 -7.53
CA GLU A 141 11.84 10.95 -8.77
C GLU A 141 10.52 11.03 -9.56
N THR A 142 9.41 11.37 -8.88
CA THR A 142 8.10 11.61 -9.49
C THR A 142 7.42 12.81 -8.84
N GLU A 143 6.34 13.31 -9.43
CA GLU A 143 5.55 14.41 -8.85
C GLU A 143 4.97 14.07 -7.47
N GLU A 144 4.60 12.80 -7.28
CA GLU A 144 4.08 12.27 -6.01
C GLU A 144 5.16 12.09 -4.95
N LEU A 145 6.44 12.34 -5.30
CA LEU A 145 7.62 12.10 -4.47
C LEU A 145 7.77 10.62 -4.08
N MET A 146 7.54 9.75 -5.05
CA MET A 146 7.72 8.30 -4.98
C MET A 146 8.90 7.84 -5.82
N PRO A 147 9.52 6.68 -5.51
CA PRO A 147 10.48 6.06 -6.41
C PRO A 147 9.85 5.72 -7.76
N LEU A 148 10.53 6.08 -8.85
CA LEU A 148 10.02 5.90 -10.21
C LEU A 148 9.66 4.44 -10.54
N PRO A 149 10.47 3.42 -10.20
CA PRO A 149 10.15 2.05 -10.59
C PRO A 149 8.81 1.56 -10.05
N ILE A 150 8.51 1.80 -8.77
CA ILE A 150 7.22 1.39 -8.19
C ILE A 150 6.05 2.25 -8.69
N ALA A 151 6.26 3.55 -8.87
CA ALA A 151 5.24 4.44 -9.41
C ALA A 151 4.83 4.01 -10.84
N MET A 152 5.79 3.70 -11.69
CA MET A 152 5.54 3.21 -13.06
C MET A 152 4.89 1.82 -13.05
N ALA A 153 5.36 0.90 -12.20
CA ALA A 153 4.77 -0.43 -12.06
C ALA A 153 3.29 -0.37 -11.62
N HIS A 154 2.94 0.52 -10.69
CA HIS A 154 1.55 0.75 -10.28
C HIS A 154 0.70 1.29 -11.43
N ARG A 155 1.19 2.27 -12.20
CA ARG A 155 0.46 2.81 -13.35
C ARG A 155 0.22 1.76 -14.43
N LEU A 156 1.21 0.92 -14.71
CA LEU A 156 1.06 -0.21 -15.65
C LEU A 156 0.02 -1.22 -15.17
N ALA A 157 0.09 -1.64 -13.90
CA ALA A 157 -0.87 -2.59 -13.33
C ALA A 157 -2.30 -2.02 -13.30
N ARG A 158 -2.45 -0.73 -12.95
CA ARG A 158 -3.75 -0.03 -12.97
C ARG A 158 -4.27 0.08 -14.40
N ARG A 159 -3.45 0.51 -15.35
CA ARG A 159 -3.85 0.65 -16.75
C ARG A 159 -4.27 -0.70 -17.35
N LEU A 160 -3.59 -1.79 -16.99
CA LEU A 160 -3.99 -3.14 -17.41
C LEU A 160 -5.41 -3.50 -16.93
N ALA A 161 -5.75 -3.16 -15.68
CA ALA A 161 -7.10 -3.36 -15.16
C ALA A 161 -8.13 -2.42 -15.81
N ASP A 162 -7.77 -1.17 -16.07
CA ASP A 162 -8.66 -0.17 -16.67
C ASP A 162 -9.06 -0.56 -18.10
N VAL A 163 -8.11 -1.00 -18.95
CA VAL A 163 -8.41 -1.43 -20.32
C VAL A 163 -9.28 -2.70 -20.34
N ARG A 164 -9.13 -3.58 -19.36
CA ARG A 164 -10.02 -4.74 -19.14
C ARG A 164 -11.43 -4.29 -18.78
N ARG A 165 -11.57 -3.44 -17.75
CA ARG A 165 -12.87 -2.94 -17.25
C ARG A 165 -13.64 -2.14 -18.30
N ALA A 166 -12.92 -1.32 -19.07
CA ALA A 166 -13.49 -0.53 -20.15
C ALA A 166 -13.82 -1.35 -21.41
N GLY A 167 -13.44 -2.64 -21.47
CA GLY A 167 -13.65 -3.49 -22.62
C GLY A 167 -12.82 -3.10 -23.86
N VAL A 168 -11.73 -2.34 -23.66
CA VAL A 168 -10.77 -1.99 -24.72
C VAL A 168 -10.02 -3.24 -25.16
N VAL A 169 -9.59 -4.05 -24.16
CA VAL A 169 -9.00 -5.38 -24.39
C VAL A 169 -9.91 -6.42 -23.71
N PRO A 170 -11.00 -6.84 -24.38
CA PRO A 170 -12.13 -7.54 -23.73
C PRO A 170 -11.85 -9.00 -23.36
N TYR A 171 -10.74 -9.55 -23.83
CA TYR A 171 -10.32 -10.92 -23.54
C TYR A 171 -9.38 -11.01 -22.31
N LEU A 172 -9.01 -9.90 -21.71
CA LEU A 172 -8.26 -9.90 -20.44
C LEU A 172 -9.15 -10.41 -19.29
N ARG A 173 -8.48 -11.08 -18.35
CA ARG A 173 -9.05 -11.53 -17.07
C ARG A 173 -8.49 -10.70 -15.91
N PRO A 174 -9.02 -10.84 -14.68
CA PRO A 174 -8.67 -9.93 -13.58
C PRO A 174 -7.21 -9.99 -13.11
N ASP A 175 -6.54 -11.16 -13.21
CA ASP A 175 -5.18 -11.34 -12.69
C ASP A 175 -4.12 -10.80 -13.66
N GLY A 176 -3.13 -10.14 -13.10
CA GLY A 176 -2.00 -9.61 -13.86
C GLY A 176 -0.92 -9.01 -12.98
N LYS A 177 0.27 -8.88 -13.57
CA LYS A 177 1.46 -8.31 -12.91
C LYS A 177 2.18 -7.38 -13.88
N ALA A 178 2.83 -6.36 -13.32
CA ALA A 178 3.75 -5.49 -14.04
C ALA A 178 5.07 -5.39 -13.27
N MET A 179 6.20 -5.46 -13.97
CA MET A 179 7.53 -5.19 -13.41
C MET A 179 8.25 -4.21 -14.32
N VAL A 180 8.99 -3.29 -13.72
CA VAL A 180 9.79 -2.30 -14.42
C VAL A 180 11.21 -2.32 -13.89
N SER A 181 12.20 -2.32 -14.78
CA SER A 181 13.60 -2.11 -14.46
C SER A 181 14.04 -0.74 -15.01
N ILE A 182 14.56 0.11 -14.15
CA ILE A 182 15.02 1.46 -14.45
C ILE A 182 16.53 1.51 -14.28
N ALA A 183 17.21 2.10 -15.26
CA ALA A 183 18.63 2.43 -15.17
C ALA A 183 18.81 3.74 -14.41
N TYR A 184 19.73 3.74 -13.46
CA TYR A 184 20.12 4.88 -12.65
C TYR A 184 21.55 5.28 -12.96
N GLU A 185 21.78 6.60 -13.09
CA GLU A 185 23.10 7.22 -13.14
C GLU A 185 23.18 8.26 -12.01
N ASP A 186 24.22 8.20 -11.19
CA ASP A 186 24.39 9.10 -10.03
C ASP A 186 23.12 9.23 -9.15
N ARG A 187 22.45 8.11 -8.90
CA ARG A 187 21.20 8.01 -8.12
C ARG A 187 19.96 8.68 -8.76
N ARG A 188 20.03 9.01 -10.04
CA ARG A 188 18.89 9.56 -10.81
C ARG A 188 18.40 8.53 -11.81
N PRO A 189 17.09 8.32 -11.91
CA PRO A 189 16.53 7.48 -12.95
C PRO A 189 16.74 8.16 -14.32
N VAL A 190 17.24 7.44 -15.32
CA VAL A 190 17.56 8.00 -16.64
C VAL A 190 16.89 7.25 -17.78
N ARG A 191 16.69 5.94 -17.65
CA ARG A 191 16.19 5.12 -18.76
C ARG A 191 15.36 3.92 -18.26
N VAL A 192 14.29 3.64 -18.99
CA VAL A 192 13.58 2.36 -18.85
C VAL A 192 14.38 1.29 -19.57
N ASP A 193 14.79 0.27 -18.83
CA ASP A 193 15.52 -0.88 -19.37
C ASP A 193 14.59 -2.00 -19.81
N THR A 194 13.68 -2.41 -18.92
CA THR A 194 12.76 -3.50 -19.18
C THR A 194 11.39 -3.22 -18.60
N VAL A 195 10.34 -3.52 -19.35
CA VAL A 195 8.95 -3.60 -18.88
C VAL A 195 8.46 -5.03 -19.08
N LEU A 196 8.00 -5.67 -18.03
CA LEU A 196 7.38 -7.00 -18.07
C LEU A 196 5.91 -6.90 -17.66
N ILE A 197 5.02 -7.38 -18.51
CA ILE A 197 3.59 -7.51 -18.23
C ILE A 197 3.21 -9.00 -18.29
N SER A 198 2.60 -9.50 -17.21
CA SER A 198 1.94 -10.79 -17.19
C SER A 198 0.43 -10.55 -17.09
N ALA A 199 -0.31 -10.84 -18.14
CA ALA A 199 -1.74 -10.56 -18.24
C ALA A 199 -2.52 -11.86 -18.45
N GLN A 200 -3.43 -12.19 -17.53
CA GLN A 200 -4.33 -13.32 -17.69
C GLN A 200 -5.32 -13.05 -18.82
N HIS A 201 -5.50 -14.01 -19.71
CA HIS A 201 -6.34 -13.88 -20.91
C HIS A 201 -7.20 -15.12 -21.16
N ARG A 202 -8.15 -15.02 -22.10
CA ARG A 202 -8.96 -16.14 -22.56
C ARG A 202 -8.14 -17.13 -23.38
N GLU A 203 -8.60 -18.39 -23.43
CA GLU A 203 -7.90 -19.53 -24.06
C GLU A 203 -7.67 -19.33 -25.56
N GLU A 204 -8.60 -18.68 -26.25
CA GLU A 204 -8.56 -18.47 -27.70
C GLU A 204 -7.59 -17.36 -28.17
N VAL A 205 -6.89 -16.69 -27.25
CA VAL A 205 -6.02 -15.54 -27.55
C VAL A 205 -4.61 -15.99 -27.91
N ASP A 206 -4.16 -15.64 -29.10
CA ASP A 206 -2.77 -15.79 -29.48
C ASP A 206 -1.91 -14.67 -28.87
N VAL A 207 -0.87 -15.07 -28.13
CA VAL A 207 -0.05 -14.13 -27.36
C VAL A 207 0.79 -13.24 -28.26
N ASP A 208 1.38 -13.78 -29.31
CA ASP A 208 2.33 -13.02 -30.16
C ASP A 208 1.63 -12.09 -31.15
N THR A 209 0.51 -12.53 -31.72
CA THR A 209 -0.18 -11.80 -32.80
C THR A 209 -1.31 -10.92 -32.33
N LEU A 210 -1.83 -11.11 -31.10
CA LEU A 210 -2.94 -10.34 -30.57
C LEU A 210 -2.63 -9.71 -29.21
N LEU A 211 -2.31 -10.52 -28.18
CA LEU A 211 -2.15 -10.00 -26.81
C LEU A 211 -1.00 -9.00 -26.71
N LYS A 212 0.18 -9.38 -27.22
CA LYS A 212 1.38 -8.53 -27.10
C LYS A 212 1.23 -7.18 -27.79
N PRO A 213 0.76 -7.08 -29.06
CA PRO A 213 0.51 -5.78 -29.69
C PRO A 213 -0.51 -4.93 -28.95
N ASP A 214 -1.60 -5.53 -28.45
CA ASP A 214 -2.64 -4.79 -27.73
C ASP A 214 -2.13 -4.29 -26.35
N ILE A 215 -1.33 -5.09 -25.63
CA ILE A 215 -0.73 -4.68 -24.37
C ILE A 215 0.30 -3.57 -24.59
N GLU A 216 1.13 -3.66 -25.62
CA GLU A 216 2.08 -2.60 -25.97
C GLU A 216 1.34 -1.29 -26.27
N ALA A 217 0.33 -1.32 -27.14
CA ALA A 217 -0.40 -0.13 -27.58
C ALA A 217 -1.31 0.50 -26.52
N GLU A 218 -2.03 -0.33 -25.74
CA GLU A 218 -3.09 0.13 -24.85
C GLU A 218 -2.64 0.26 -23.39
N VAL A 219 -1.53 -0.38 -23.00
CA VAL A 219 -1.06 -0.38 -21.61
C VAL A 219 0.33 0.25 -21.51
N VAL A 220 1.34 -0.27 -22.22
CA VAL A 220 2.73 0.15 -22.05
C VAL A 220 2.98 1.54 -22.60
N ASP A 221 2.68 1.76 -23.87
CA ASP A 221 2.91 3.04 -24.55
C ASP A 221 2.22 4.24 -23.87
N PRO A 222 0.95 4.17 -23.47
CA PRO A 222 0.30 5.25 -22.74
C PRO A 222 1.00 5.60 -21.44
N VAL A 223 1.41 4.59 -20.65
CA VAL A 223 2.08 4.81 -19.37
C VAL A 223 3.50 5.38 -19.57
N LEU A 224 4.28 4.89 -20.52
CA LEU A 224 5.61 5.44 -20.79
C LEU A 224 5.56 6.92 -21.20
N ARG A 225 4.51 7.35 -21.91
CA ARG A 225 4.30 8.77 -22.27
C ARG A 225 4.00 9.69 -21.09
N GLU A 226 3.62 9.14 -19.94
CA GLU A 226 3.45 9.94 -18.71
C GLU A 226 4.79 10.35 -18.07
N PHE A 227 5.91 9.76 -18.51
CA PHE A 227 7.27 10.03 -18.03
C PHE A 227 8.20 10.49 -19.16
N PRO A 228 7.93 11.63 -19.80
CA PRO A 228 8.65 12.07 -21.00
C PRO A 228 10.13 12.40 -20.75
N GLU A 229 10.52 12.59 -19.48
CA GLU A 229 11.90 12.87 -19.07
C GLU A 229 12.77 11.60 -18.97
N ILE A 230 12.16 10.42 -19.01
CA ILE A 230 12.85 9.13 -18.91
C ILE A 230 12.95 8.49 -20.30
N ASP A 231 14.15 8.17 -20.75
CA ASP A 231 14.35 7.54 -22.04
C ASP A 231 13.81 6.10 -22.06
N ALA A 232 12.79 5.85 -22.86
CA ALA A 232 12.21 4.52 -23.06
C ALA A 232 12.44 3.99 -24.49
N SER A 233 13.21 4.68 -25.33
CA SER A 233 13.39 4.36 -26.77
C SER A 233 14.02 2.99 -27.04
N SER A 234 14.79 2.46 -26.09
CA SER A 234 15.47 1.16 -26.17
C SER A 234 14.94 0.14 -25.15
N ALA A 235 13.78 0.40 -24.55
CA ALA A 235 13.20 -0.49 -23.55
C ALA A 235 12.85 -1.86 -24.14
N THR A 236 13.19 -2.92 -23.41
CA THR A 236 12.76 -4.28 -23.75
C THR A 236 11.37 -4.51 -23.17
N ILE A 237 10.38 -4.78 -24.05
CA ILE A 237 9.01 -5.07 -23.64
C ILE A 237 8.76 -6.58 -23.69
N LEU A 238 8.41 -7.15 -22.55
CA LEU A 238 8.10 -8.57 -22.40
C LEU A 238 6.63 -8.73 -22.00
N VAL A 239 5.85 -9.45 -22.78
CA VAL A 239 4.44 -9.76 -22.50
C VAL A 239 4.28 -11.27 -22.45
N ASN A 240 3.81 -11.80 -21.32
CA ASN A 240 3.61 -13.23 -21.09
C ASN A 240 4.78 -14.08 -21.62
N PRO A 241 6.03 -13.90 -21.16
CA PRO A 241 7.21 -14.56 -21.76
C PRO A 241 7.18 -16.09 -21.66
N THR A 242 6.30 -16.66 -20.85
CA THR A 242 6.05 -18.12 -20.78
C THR A 242 5.08 -18.62 -21.86
N GLY A 243 4.51 -17.70 -22.65
CA GLY A 243 3.59 -17.97 -23.76
C GLY A 243 2.12 -17.89 -23.35
N ARG A 244 1.67 -18.58 -22.31
CA ARG A 244 0.26 -18.62 -21.91
C ARG A 244 0.06 -18.15 -20.47
N PHE A 245 -1.06 -17.45 -20.23
CA PHE A 245 -1.53 -17.16 -18.89
C PHE A 245 -3.07 -17.22 -18.87
N GLU A 246 -3.61 -18.41 -19.12
CA GLU A 246 -5.06 -18.69 -19.16
C GLU A 246 -5.59 -19.01 -17.76
N ILE A 247 -4.86 -19.84 -17.01
CA ILE A 247 -5.20 -20.20 -15.63
C ILE A 247 -4.46 -19.23 -14.71
N GLY A 248 -5.22 -18.40 -14.01
CA GLY A 248 -4.73 -17.36 -13.09
C GLY A 248 -5.72 -17.14 -11.95
N GLY A 249 -5.46 -16.07 -11.17
CA GLY A 249 -6.28 -15.75 -10.02
C GLY A 249 -6.29 -16.84 -8.96
N PRO A 250 -7.31 -16.90 -8.10
CA PRO A 250 -7.44 -17.89 -7.03
C PRO A 250 -7.47 -19.35 -7.50
N LYS A 251 -7.66 -19.58 -8.80
CA LYS A 251 -7.57 -20.93 -9.39
C LYS A 251 -6.14 -21.43 -9.53
N ALA A 252 -5.20 -20.53 -9.77
CA ALA A 252 -3.79 -20.85 -9.97
C ALA A 252 -3.00 -20.79 -8.67
N ASP A 253 -3.29 -19.82 -7.82
CA ASP A 253 -2.53 -19.54 -6.60
C ASP A 253 -3.46 -19.05 -5.49
N THR A 254 -3.15 -19.43 -4.25
CA THR A 254 -3.88 -18.99 -3.08
C THR A 254 -3.44 -17.59 -2.67
N GLY A 255 -4.41 -16.70 -2.50
CA GLY A 255 -4.16 -15.34 -2.00
C GLY A 255 -4.32 -15.23 -0.49
N LEU A 256 -3.49 -14.42 0.14
CA LEU A 256 -3.52 -14.10 1.57
C LEU A 256 -3.30 -12.60 1.79
N THR A 257 -3.97 -12.07 2.79
CA THR A 257 -3.74 -10.69 3.24
C THR A 257 -2.29 -10.48 3.68
N GLY A 258 -1.71 -9.34 3.28
CA GLY A 258 -0.37 -8.94 3.74
C GLY A 258 0.79 -9.66 3.05
N ARG A 259 0.60 -10.25 1.88
CA ARG A 259 1.68 -10.91 1.10
C ARG A 259 2.26 -10.03 -0.01
N LYS A 260 1.84 -8.78 -0.12
CA LYS A 260 2.35 -7.81 -1.13
C LYS A 260 2.84 -6.52 -0.48
N ILE A 261 3.44 -6.63 0.72
CA ILE A 261 3.85 -5.47 1.54
C ILE A 261 4.87 -4.56 0.86
N ILE A 262 5.71 -5.08 -0.02
CA ILE A 262 6.69 -4.30 -0.77
C ILE A 262 6.00 -3.56 -1.92
N VAL A 263 5.03 -4.18 -2.59
CA VAL A 263 4.14 -3.54 -3.58
C VAL A 263 3.32 -2.44 -2.92
N ASP A 264 2.84 -2.66 -1.70
CA ASP A 264 2.04 -1.69 -0.95
C ASP A 264 2.80 -0.43 -0.57
N THR A 265 4.13 -0.48 -0.53
CA THR A 265 4.98 0.60 -0.03
C THR A 265 5.86 1.20 -1.12
N TYR A 266 7.16 0.92 -1.11
CA TYR A 266 8.14 1.64 -1.95
C TYR A 266 8.82 0.76 -2.99
N GLY A 267 8.31 -0.44 -3.28
CA GLY A 267 8.85 -1.33 -4.32
C GLY A 267 10.28 -1.79 -4.06
N GLY A 268 10.73 -1.81 -2.80
CA GLY A 268 12.07 -2.20 -2.40
C GLY A 268 13.09 -1.06 -2.31
N MET A 269 12.72 0.18 -2.65
CA MET A 269 13.62 1.34 -2.56
C MET A 269 13.90 1.76 -1.11
N ALA A 270 12.98 1.51 -0.21
CA ALA A 270 13.13 1.74 1.22
C ALA A 270 12.98 0.43 2.01
N PRO A 271 13.52 0.35 3.23
CA PRO A 271 13.25 -0.75 4.15
C PRO A 271 11.76 -0.90 4.47
N HIS A 272 11.38 -2.08 4.95
CA HIS A 272 10.05 -2.39 5.44
C HIS A 272 10.14 -3.03 6.84
N GLY A 273 9.24 -2.64 7.75
CA GLY A 273 9.24 -3.19 9.12
C GLY A 273 8.62 -4.59 9.23
N GLY A 274 7.95 -5.08 8.17
CA GLY A 274 7.33 -6.40 8.11
C GLY A 274 5.83 -6.42 8.39
N GLY A 275 5.24 -5.36 8.98
CA GLY A 275 3.81 -5.29 9.27
C GLY A 275 2.96 -5.06 8.01
N ALA A 276 1.95 -5.89 7.80
CA ALA A 276 0.94 -5.68 6.76
C ALA A 276 -0.03 -4.57 7.16
N PHE A 277 -0.63 -3.89 6.17
CA PHE A 277 -1.58 -2.79 6.39
C PHE A 277 -3.03 -3.27 6.34
N SER A 278 -3.42 -3.96 5.26
CA SER A 278 -4.80 -4.34 4.98
C SER A 278 -5.42 -5.15 6.11
N GLY A 279 -6.68 -4.87 6.41
CA GLY A 279 -7.46 -5.51 7.46
C GLY A 279 -7.22 -4.98 8.88
N LYS A 280 -6.29 -4.03 9.06
CA LYS A 280 -5.97 -3.44 10.36
C LYS A 280 -6.61 -2.07 10.51
N ASP A 281 -7.37 -1.84 11.60
CA ASP A 281 -7.86 -0.52 11.97
C ASP A 281 -6.70 0.42 12.41
N PRO A 282 -6.91 1.75 12.44
CA PRO A 282 -5.82 2.70 12.64
C PRO A 282 -5.18 2.70 14.05
N THR A 283 -5.68 1.95 15.01
CA THR A 283 -5.00 1.77 16.30
C THR A 283 -3.76 0.88 16.17
N LYS A 284 -3.67 0.09 15.11
CA LYS A 284 -2.49 -0.74 14.78
C LYS A 284 -1.43 0.15 14.14
N VAL A 285 -0.35 0.37 14.87
CA VAL A 285 0.77 1.25 14.45
C VAL A 285 1.48 0.76 13.19
N ASP A 286 1.45 -0.53 12.88
CA ASP A 286 1.93 -1.07 11.61
C ASP A 286 1.37 -0.28 10.42
N ARG A 287 0.10 0.10 10.47
CA ARG A 287 -0.57 0.87 9.44
C ARG A 287 -0.47 2.38 9.70
N SER A 288 -0.96 2.85 10.82
CA SER A 288 -1.08 4.29 11.10
C SER A 288 0.27 4.99 11.18
N ALA A 289 1.26 4.40 11.86
CA ALA A 289 2.57 5.00 11.97
C ALA A 289 3.38 4.91 10.66
N ALA A 290 3.16 3.89 9.80
CA ALA A 290 3.73 3.87 8.46
C ALA A 290 3.15 5.01 7.58
N TYR A 291 1.86 5.31 7.70
CA TYR A 291 1.24 6.45 7.02
C TYR A 291 1.77 7.78 7.53
N MET A 292 1.90 7.96 8.86
CA MET A 292 2.51 9.16 9.44
C MET A 292 3.98 9.29 9.00
N ALA A 293 4.74 8.22 8.99
CA ALA A 293 6.14 8.24 8.55
C ALA A 293 6.25 8.66 7.06
N ARG A 294 5.34 8.19 6.19
CA ARG A 294 5.24 8.66 4.80
C ARG A 294 4.90 10.14 4.74
N TYR A 295 3.91 10.58 5.49
CA TYR A 295 3.48 11.98 5.54
C TYR A 295 4.63 12.91 5.91
N VAL A 296 5.40 12.57 6.94
CA VAL A 296 6.56 13.33 7.38
C VAL A 296 7.66 13.33 6.31
N ALA A 297 8.08 12.16 5.81
CA ALA A 297 9.12 12.07 4.79
C ALA A 297 8.76 12.88 3.53
N LYS A 298 7.49 12.82 3.12
CA LYS A 298 6.99 13.57 1.97
C LYS A 298 7.04 15.09 2.20
N ASN A 299 6.63 15.57 3.37
CA ASN A 299 6.69 16.99 3.71
C ASN A 299 8.13 17.51 3.79
N VAL A 300 9.08 16.74 4.33
CA VAL A 300 10.51 17.09 4.34
C VAL A 300 11.06 17.30 2.93
N VAL A 301 10.77 16.36 2.01
CA VAL A 301 11.22 16.46 0.61
C VAL A 301 10.48 17.57 -0.14
N ALA A 302 9.18 17.73 0.05
CA ALA A 302 8.38 18.79 -0.54
C ALA A 302 8.82 20.19 -0.06
N ALA A 303 9.25 20.31 1.21
CA ALA A 303 9.81 21.56 1.77
C ALA A 303 11.17 21.94 1.13
N GLY A 304 11.80 21.04 0.39
CA GLY A 304 13.11 21.24 -0.21
C GLY A 304 14.26 21.10 0.79
N LEU A 305 14.02 20.43 1.91
CA LEU A 305 15.05 20.26 2.95
C LEU A 305 16.02 19.12 2.61
N ALA A 306 15.57 18.15 1.80
CA ALA A 306 16.38 17.09 1.22
C ALA A 306 15.75 16.59 -0.09
N ASP A 307 16.52 15.93 -0.96
CA ASP A 307 15.98 15.28 -2.17
C ASP A 307 15.48 13.85 -1.88
N ARG A 308 15.98 13.24 -0.80
CA ARG A 308 15.53 11.95 -0.27
C ARG A 308 15.39 12.03 1.24
N CYS A 309 14.34 11.43 1.76
CA CYS A 309 14.12 11.35 3.20
C CYS A 309 13.53 9.98 3.55
N GLN A 310 14.15 9.33 4.51
CA GLN A 310 13.66 8.11 5.15
C GLN A 310 13.42 8.39 6.62
N LEU A 311 12.27 7.98 7.13
CA LEU A 311 11.95 7.98 8.55
C LEU A 311 11.79 6.55 9.04
N GLN A 312 12.39 6.22 10.17
CA GLN A 312 12.07 5.03 10.95
C GLN A 312 11.45 5.45 12.27
N VAL A 313 10.37 4.78 12.67
CA VAL A 313 9.75 4.92 13.99
C VAL A 313 9.51 3.53 14.57
N ALA A 314 9.74 3.36 15.88
CA ALA A 314 9.54 2.08 16.56
C ALA A 314 8.70 2.26 17.82
N TYR A 315 7.87 1.25 18.12
CA TYR A 315 6.98 1.23 19.30
C TYR A 315 7.20 -0.03 20.12
N ALA A 316 6.95 0.09 21.42
CA ALA A 316 6.69 -1.05 22.31
C ALA A 316 5.17 -1.20 22.48
N ILE A 317 4.70 -2.43 22.66
CA ILE A 317 3.28 -2.68 22.92
C ILE A 317 2.83 -1.95 24.19
N GLY A 318 1.67 -1.30 24.12
CA GLY A 318 1.04 -0.62 25.26
C GLY A 318 1.68 0.72 25.64
N THR A 319 2.63 1.25 24.87
CA THR A 319 3.18 2.61 25.06
C THR A 319 2.56 3.60 24.07
N ALA A 320 2.30 4.82 24.52
CA ALA A 320 1.80 5.89 23.65
C ALA A 320 2.94 6.51 22.82
N HIS A 321 4.10 6.72 23.43
CA HIS A 321 5.23 7.33 22.76
C HIS A 321 6.10 6.30 22.04
N PRO A 322 6.62 6.63 20.81
CA PRO A 322 7.59 5.77 20.14
C PRO A 322 8.88 5.65 20.99
N VAL A 323 9.47 4.45 21.00
CA VAL A 323 10.72 4.17 21.72
C VAL A 323 11.95 4.69 20.97
N SER A 324 11.84 4.89 19.65
CA SER A 324 12.89 5.50 18.83
C SER A 324 12.33 6.11 17.55
N MET A 325 13.02 7.15 17.07
CA MET A 325 12.81 7.77 15.77
C MET A 325 14.16 8.08 15.13
N MET A 326 14.28 7.82 13.83
CA MET A 326 15.47 8.14 13.04
C MET A 326 15.03 8.81 11.73
N VAL A 327 15.73 9.89 11.35
CA VAL A 327 15.58 10.55 10.04
C VAL A 327 16.89 10.43 9.29
N GLU A 328 16.83 9.95 8.04
CA GLU A 328 17.99 9.78 7.17
C GLU A 328 17.75 10.51 5.85
N THR A 329 18.67 11.36 5.44
CA THR A 329 18.57 12.18 4.22
C THR A 329 19.56 11.77 3.12
N PHE A 330 20.35 10.72 3.36
CA PHE A 330 21.28 10.11 2.39
C PHE A 330 22.33 11.07 1.83
N GLY A 331 22.68 12.14 2.56
CA GLY A 331 23.61 13.18 2.09
C GLY A 331 22.99 14.09 1.02
N THR A 332 21.66 14.18 0.97
CA THR A 332 20.92 15.05 0.04
C THR A 332 20.31 16.29 0.71
N GLU A 333 20.56 16.46 1.98
CA GLU A 333 20.07 17.59 2.77
C GLU A 333 20.59 18.93 2.26
N GLN A 334 19.72 19.96 2.34
CA GLN A 334 20.03 21.35 1.98
C GLN A 334 20.28 22.24 3.20
N VAL A 335 20.07 21.69 4.40
CA VAL A 335 20.27 22.34 5.70
C VAL A 335 20.91 21.34 6.65
N ASP A 336 21.37 21.79 7.83
CA ASP A 336 21.90 20.89 8.86
C ASP A 336 20.92 19.77 9.19
N PRO A 337 21.29 18.47 9.04
CA PRO A 337 20.42 17.33 9.36
C PRO A 337 19.85 17.38 10.78
N ALA A 338 20.62 17.91 11.75
CA ALA A 338 20.14 18.05 13.12
C ALA A 338 18.92 18.96 13.24
N LYS A 339 18.85 20.00 12.39
CA LYS A 339 17.66 20.89 12.34
C LYS A 339 16.44 20.19 11.76
N ILE A 340 16.64 19.31 10.77
CA ILE A 340 15.53 18.52 10.19
C ILE A 340 14.96 17.59 11.26
N VAL A 341 15.84 16.86 11.99
CA VAL A 341 15.43 15.96 13.07
C VAL A 341 14.65 16.72 14.16
N ALA A 342 15.18 17.87 14.61
CA ALA A 342 14.49 18.71 15.60
C ALA A 342 13.12 19.20 15.11
N ALA A 343 13.05 19.73 13.88
CA ALA A 343 11.80 20.21 13.30
C ALA A 343 10.75 19.08 13.14
N VAL A 344 11.17 17.86 12.77
CA VAL A 344 10.29 16.70 12.71
C VAL A 344 9.75 16.36 14.09
N GLY A 345 10.60 16.32 15.13
CA GLY A 345 10.19 16.05 16.51
C GLY A 345 9.24 17.11 17.10
N ASP A 346 9.42 18.38 16.74
CA ASP A 346 8.60 19.47 17.25
C ASP A 346 7.25 19.63 16.53
N LEU A 347 7.19 19.26 15.25
CA LEU A 347 6.02 19.54 14.40
C LEU A 347 5.07 18.36 14.23
N PHE A 348 5.53 17.12 14.46
CA PHE A 348 4.73 15.92 14.22
C PHE A 348 4.61 15.08 15.49
N ASP A 349 3.39 14.70 15.80
CA ASP A 349 3.08 13.88 16.97
C ASP A 349 2.90 12.41 16.52
N PHE A 350 3.78 11.54 17.01
CA PHE A 350 3.80 10.12 16.64
C PHE A 350 3.01 9.23 17.60
N ARG A 351 2.29 9.78 18.58
CA ARG A 351 1.41 8.99 19.43
C ARG A 351 0.22 8.43 18.60
N PRO A 352 -0.20 7.17 18.81
CA PRO A 352 -1.26 6.57 17.98
C PRO A 352 -2.54 7.40 17.91
N ALA A 353 -3.00 7.97 19.03
CA ALA A 353 -4.19 8.82 19.06
C ALA A 353 -4.00 10.12 18.24
N ALA A 354 -2.82 10.72 18.29
CA ALA A 354 -2.49 11.91 17.52
C ALA A 354 -2.44 11.61 16.02
N ILE A 355 -1.84 10.50 15.62
CA ILE A 355 -1.80 10.06 14.21
C ILE A 355 -3.20 9.87 13.65
N ILE A 356 -4.08 9.18 14.40
CA ILE A 356 -5.48 8.94 14.00
C ILE A 356 -6.22 10.27 13.82
N ARG A 357 -6.05 11.21 14.72
CA ARG A 357 -6.62 12.55 14.67
C ARG A 357 -6.11 13.35 13.47
N ASP A 358 -4.78 13.46 13.34
CA ASP A 358 -4.13 14.37 12.39
C ASP A 358 -4.31 13.90 10.94
N LEU A 359 -4.28 12.60 10.71
CA LEU A 359 -4.54 12.00 9.39
C LEU A 359 -6.00 11.59 9.18
N GLN A 360 -6.90 11.85 10.14
CA GLN A 360 -8.33 11.56 10.06
C GLN A 360 -8.62 10.09 9.69
N LEU A 361 -7.97 9.16 10.36
CA LEU A 361 -8.00 7.74 10.00
C LEU A 361 -9.24 6.97 10.49
N ALA A 362 -10.04 7.51 11.41
CA ALA A 362 -11.25 6.85 11.94
C ALA A 362 -12.44 6.98 10.97
N ARG A 363 -12.26 6.55 9.71
CA ARG A 363 -13.29 6.60 8.66
C ARG A 363 -13.05 5.53 7.59
N PRO A 364 -14.07 5.13 6.80
CA PRO A 364 -13.94 4.08 5.79
C PRO A 364 -13.22 4.58 4.54
N ILE A 365 -11.89 4.50 4.51
CA ILE A 365 -11.02 4.94 3.40
C ILE A 365 -10.02 3.86 2.98
N TYR A 366 -10.15 2.65 3.51
CA TYR A 366 -9.08 1.66 3.46
C TYR A 366 -9.15 0.74 2.25
N ARG A 367 -10.33 0.36 1.80
CA ARG A 367 -10.48 -0.52 0.64
C ARG A 367 -9.78 0.03 -0.61
N GLU A 368 -9.84 1.34 -0.83
CA GLU A 368 -9.17 1.97 -1.97
C GLU A 368 -7.64 1.89 -1.89
N THR A 369 -7.07 1.76 -0.69
CA THR A 369 -5.62 1.63 -0.52
C THR A 369 -5.10 0.25 -0.93
N ALA A 370 -5.95 -0.77 -0.87
CA ALA A 370 -5.57 -2.17 -0.98
C ALA A 370 -5.12 -2.63 -2.38
N ALA A 371 -5.13 -1.76 -3.38
CA ALA A 371 -4.59 -2.03 -4.71
C ALA A 371 -3.82 -0.81 -5.23
N TYR A 372 -2.75 -1.06 -6.01
CA TYR A 372 -1.92 -0.03 -6.65
C TYR A 372 -1.16 0.89 -5.69
N GLY A 373 -0.78 0.36 -4.52
CA GLY A 373 0.04 1.02 -3.51
C GLY A 373 -0.74 1.94 -2.55
N HIS A 374 -0.26 2.01 -1.32
CA HIS A 374 -0.80 2.87 -0.28
C HIS A 374 -0.23 4.30 -0.34
N PHE A 375 0.84 4.50 -1.09
CA PHE A 375 1.57 5.78 -1.18
C PHE A 375 1.59 6.32 -2.61
N GLY A 376 1.81 7.65 -2.74
CA GLY A 376 1.86 8.34 -4.02
C GLY A 376 0.50 8.69 -4.62
N ARG A 377 -0.58 8.66 -3.84
CA ARG A 377 -1.96 8.89 -4.29
C ARG A 377 -2.56 10.05 -3.51
N LYS A 378 -2.74 11.19 -4.17
CA LYS A 378 -3.12 12.48 -3.58
C LYS A 378 -4.47 12.51 -2.85
N GLU A 379 -5.32 11.52 -3.09
CA GLU A 379 -6.62 11.37 -2.42
C GLU A 379 -6.51 10.95 -0.96
N PHE A 380 -5.35 10.44 -0.55
CA PHE A 380 -5.13 10.00 0.83
C PHE A 380 -4.52 11.09 1.72
N PRO A 381 -4.97 11.23 2.98
CA PRO A 381 -4.55 12.33 3.86
C PRO A 381 -3.04 12.35 4.15
N TRP A 382 -2.38 11.19 4.19
CA TRP A 382 -0.92 11.11 4.41
C TRP A 382 -0.09 11.52 3.19
N GLU A 383 -0.72 11.86 2.08
CA GLU A 383 -0.06 12.42 0.89
C GLU A 383 -0.14 13.95 0.83
N ALA A 384 -0.78 14.60 1.80
CA ALA A 384 -0.82 16.05 1.89
C ALA A 384 0.59 16.64 2.16
N THR A 385 0.83 17.85 1.64
CA THR A 385 2.09 18.60 1.81
C THR A 385 1.86 19.93 2.54
N ASP A 386 0.93 19.94 3.47
CA ASP A 386 0.44 21.10 4.19
C ASP A 386 1.36 21.58 5.33
N ARG A 387 2.41 20.81 5.67
CA ARG A 387 3.40 21.18 6.70
C ARG A 387 4.70 21.76 6.12
N VAL A 388 4.75 22.00 4.81
CA VAL A 388 5.94 22.50 4.10
C VAL A 388 6.41 23.84 4.67
N ASP A 389 5.50 24.80 4.86
CA ASP A 389 5.87 26.11 5.35
C ASP A 389 6.24 26.12 6.85
N ASP A 390 5.64 25.23 7.64
CA ASP A 390 6.01 25.02 9.04
C ASP A 390 7.44 24.47 9.15
N LEU A 391 7.77 23.46 8.36
CA LEU A 391 9.10 22.87 8.30
C LEU A 391 10.16 23.90 7.88
N ARG A 392 9.88 24.69 6.83
CA ARG A 392 10.80 25.75 6.38
C ARG A 392 11.06 26.78 7.47
N ARG A 393 10.03 27.18 8.22
CA ARG A 393 10.18 28.12 9.33
C ARG A 393 10.98 27.54 10.49
N ALA A 394 10.79 26.26 10.79
CA ALA A 394 11.47 25.59 11.90
C ALA A 394 12.97 25.40 11.68
N VAL A 395 13.42 25.27 10.42
CA VAL A 395 14.86 25.09 10.11
C VAL A 395 15.59 26.42 9.87
N GLY A 396 14.88 27.55 9.73
CA GLY A 396 15.43 28.91 9.61
C GLY A 396 15.78 29.28 8.21
#